data_decc90d8b0174c3443f7779465d784ed
#
_entry.id   decc90d8b0174c3443f7779465d784ed
#
_cell.length_a   1.000
_cell.length_b   1.000
_cell.length_c   1.000
_cell.angle_alpha   90.00
_cell.angle_beta   90.00
_cell.angle_gamma   90.00
#
_symmetry.space_group_name_H-M   'P 1'
#
loop_
_entity.id
_entity.type
_entity.pdbx_description
1 polymer ?
#
loop_
_entity_poly.entity_id
_entity_poly.type
_entity_poly.pdbx_seq_one_letter_code
_entity_poly.pdbx_strand_id
1 'polypeptide(L)'
;VIPMQVVEEIDRFKKDHSEKGRNARRISRLLDSYRARGSLADGVPIEGTNHGMLQVVFCQAQALNALPAELQGGGGDNNILAVALEQMRCSGLTQAPEVVLISKDINLRIKADAVGLQAEDYVNDNVSIDDLYAGFRELSTDAETIKTLHDEEQLPLEAVADPEGQHLQALSLIHISEPTRLEPIS
;
A
#
# COMPACT_ATOMS: atom_id res chain seq x y z
N VAL A 1 -0.48 -11.02 10.98
CA VAL A 1 0.75 -11.82 11.23
C VAL A 1 1.70 -11.62 10.06
N ILE A 2 3.00 -11.44 10.32
CA ILE A 2 4.07 -11.36 9.32
C ILE A 2 5.03 -12.53 9.55
N PRO A 3 5.22 -13.42 8.59
CA PRO A 3 6.25 -14.45 8.68
C PRO A 3 7.66 -13.83 8.71
N MET A 4 8.57 -14.36 9.53
CA MET A 4 9.96 -13.88 9.62
C MET A 4 10.65 -13.88 8.25
N GLN A 5 10.31 -14.81 7.37
CA GLN A 5 10.83 -14.87 6.01
C GLN A 5 10.59 -13.58 5.21
N VAL A 6 9.41 -12.96 5.39
CA VAL A 6 9.09 -11.67 4.75
C VAL A 6 9.99 -10.56 5.30
N VAL A 7 10.28 -10.56 6.60
CA VAL A 7 11.20 -9.59 7.21
C VAL A 7 12.61 -9.72 6.65
N GLU A 8 13.08 -10.97 6.44
CA GLU A 8 14.37 -11.25 5.83
C GLU A 8 14.44 -10.79 4.38
N GLU A 9 13.36 -10.97 3.62
CA GLU A 9 13.28 -10.46 2.24
C GLU A 9 13.35 -8.94 2.19
N ILE A 10 12.61 -8.27 3.06
CA ILE A 10 12.67 -6.81 3.20
C ILE A 10 14.10 -6.36 3.51
N ASP A 11 14.81 -7.10 4.39
CA ASP A 11 16.19 -6.75 4.74
C ASP A 11 17.15 -6.84 3.56
N ARG A 12 17.00 -7.82 2.69
CA ARG A 12 17.79 -7.95 1.45
C ARG A 12 17.64 -6.74 0.54
N PHE A 13 16.44 -6.18 0.43
CA PHE A 13 16.17 -5.02 -0.43
C PHE A 13 16.65 -3.68 0.15
N LYS A 14 16.98 -3.58 1.42
CA LYS A 14 17.44 -2.32 2.04
C LYS A 14 18.67 -1.70 1.36
N LYS A 15 19.54 -2.52 0.79
CA LYS A 15 20.78 -2.10 0.11
C LYS A 15 20.53 -1.56 -1.28
N ASP A 16 19.35 -1.79 -1.83
CA ASP A 16 18.98 -1.31 -3.16
C ASP A 16 18.72 0.22 -3.12
N HIS A 17 19.25 0.93 -4.12
CA HIS A 17 19.03 2.36 -4.28
C HIS A 17 17.72 2.70 -5.01
N SER A 18 17.01 1.70 -5.50
CA SER A 18 15.72 1.83 -6.17
C SER A 18 14.58 2.21 -5.21
N GLU A 19 13.40 2.39 -5.77
CA GLU A 19 12.17 2.58 -5.00
C GLU A 19 11.89 1.41 -4.05
N LYS A 20 12.18 0.17 -4.46
CA LYS A 20 12.07 -1.02 -3.61
C LYS A 20 12.90 -0.88 -2.33
N GLY A 21 14.14 -0.42 -2.46
CA GLY A 21 15.01 -0.20 -1.30
C GLY A 21 14.52 0.93 -0.39
N ARG A 22 13.94 2.00 -0.94
CA ARG A 22 13.30 3.06 -0.14
C ARG A 22 12.13 2.51 0.67
N ASN A 23 11.27 1.73 0.03
CA ASN A 23 10.12 1.10 0.67
C ASN A 23 10.55 0.08 1.74
N ALA A 24 11.57 -0.74 1.45
CA ALA A 24 12.12 -1.68 2.42
C ALA A 24 12.65 -0.97 3.68
N ARG A 25 13.38 0.12 3.52
CA ARG A 25 13.86 0.94 4.66
C ARG A 25 12.71 1.57 5.44
N ARG A 26 11.64 2.01 4.76
CA ARG A 26 10.44 2.58 5.40
C ARG A 26 9.72 1.53 6.24
N ILE A 27 9.47 0.34 5.68
CA ILE A 27 8.83 -0.77 6.38
C ILE A 27 9.66 -1.21 7.57
N SER A 28 10.98 -1.33 7.42
CA SER A 28 11.86 -1.70 8.55
C SER A 28 11.81 -0.72 9.70
N ARG A 29 11.76 0.60 9.41
CA ARG A 29 11.59 1.62 10.45
C ARG A 29 10.23 1.53 11.13
N LEU A 30 9.19 1.21 10.36
CA LEU A 30 7.85 1.00 10.89
C LEU A 30 7.83 -0.21 11.84
N LEU A 31 8.39 -1.35 11.44
CA LEU A 31 8.49 -2.53 12.30
C LEU A 31 9.32 -2.24 13.57
N ASP A 32 10.39 -1.48 13.47
CA ASP A 32 11.20 -1.10 14.62
C ASP A 32 10.43 -0.17 15.58
N SER A 33 9.59 0.74 15.08
CA SER A 33 8.72 1.56 15.91
C SER A 33 7.68 0.74 16.69
N TYR A 34 7.15 -0.33 16.08
CA TYR A 34 6.27 -1.27 16.79
C TYR A 34 7.05 -2.08 17.84
N ARG A 35 8.26 -2.53 17.49
CA ARG A 35 9.15 -3.25 18.44
C ARG A 35 9.47 -2.42 19.68
N ALA A 36 9.63 -1.11 19.53
CA ALA A 36 9.87 -0.20 20.67
C ALA A 36 8.67 -0.11 21.64
N ARG A 37 7.47 -0.52 21.19
CA ARG A 37 6.22 -0.49 21.97
C ARG A 37 5.91 -1.82 22.66
N GLY A 38 6.54 -2.91 22.21
CA GLY A 38 6.31 -4.24 22.76
C GLY A 38 6.99 -5.36 21.97
N SER A 39 6.78 -6.59 22.41
CA SER A 39 7.31 -7.77 21.75
C SER A 39 6.50 -8.09 20.48
N LEU A 40 7.15 -8.04 19.32
CA LEU A 40 6.52 -8.46 18.06
C LEU A 40 6.21 -9.96 18.01
N ALA A 41 6.87 -10.78 18.83
CA ALA A 41 6.57 -12.21 18.93
C ALA A 41 5.25 -12.44 19.66
N ASP A 42 4.91 -11.61 20.65
CA ASP A 42 3.67 -11.71 21.41
C ASP A 42 2.53 -10.93 20.76
N GLY A 43 2.87 -10.00 19.87
CA GLY A 43 1.94 -9.12 19.19
C GLY A 43 1.87 -7.72 19.80
N VAL A 44 1.86 -6.70 18.94
CA VAL A 44 1.76 -5.29 19.31
C VAL A 44 0.51 -4.68 18.70
N PRO A 45 -0.31 -3.94 19.48
CA PRO A 45 -1.52 -3.31 18.95
C PRO A 45 -1.21 -2.33 17.82
N ILE A 46 -2.03 -2.36 16.76
CA ILE A 46 -1.96 -1.44 15.64
C ILE A 46 -2.81 -0.22 15.97
N GLU A 47 -2.23 0.98 15.88
CA GLU A 47 -2.94 2.24 16.12
C GLU A 47 -4.05 2.45 15.08
N GLY A 48 -5.17 3.01 15.54
CA GLY A 48 -6.30 3.34 14.66
C GLY A 48 -7.17 2.15 14.25
N THR A 49 -6.89 0.94 14.75
CA THR A 49 -7.70 -0.25 14.50
C THR A 49 -8.35 -0.75 15.77
N ASN A 50 -9.63 -1.19 15.69
CA ASN A 50 -10.27 -1.88 16.78
C ASN A 50 -9.70 -3.31 16.88
N HIS A 51 -8.79 -3.52 17.83
CA HIS A 51 -8.19 -4.84 18.17
C HIS A 51 -7.23 -5.44 17.14
N GLY A 52 -6.74 -4.68 16.16
CA GLY A 52 -5.69 -5.14 15.25
C GLY A 52 -4.36 -5.35 15.98
N MET A 53 -3.71 -6.51 15.77
CA MET A 53 -2.41 -6.83 16.36
C MET A 53 -1.40 -7.12 15.24
N LEU A 54 -0.20 -6.55 15.38
CA LEU A 54 0.95 -6.87 14.52
C LEU A 54 1.82 -7.91 15.23
N GLN A 55 2.01 -9.05 14.61
CA GLN A 55 2.84 -10.12 15.13
C GLN A 55 3.81 -10.62 14.08
N VAL A 56 5.04 -10.93 14.49
CA VAL A 56 6.06 -11.58 13.65
C VAL A 56 6.28 -13.00 14.16
N VAL A 57 6.17 -13.98 13.25
CA VAL A 57 6.27 -15.40 13.60
C VAL A 57 7.34 -16.10 12.78
N PHE A 58 7.98 -17.10 13.39
CA PHE A 58 8.92 -17.99 12.72
C PHE A 58 8.18 -19.18 12.11
N CYS A 59 8.66 -19.66 10.97
CA CYS A 59 8.24 -20.96 10.45
C CYS A 59 8.86 -22.05 11.30
N GLN A 60 8.04 -22.85 11.98
CA GLN A 60 8.51 -24.00 12.72
C GLN A 60 8.73 -25.18 11.74
N ALA A 61 9.74 -26.03 12.04
CA ALA A 61 10.03 -27.19 11.19
C ALA A 61 8.82 -28.13 11.03
N GLN A 62 7.99 -28.24 12.06
CA GLN A 62 6.75 -29.03 12.03
C GLN A 62 5.70 -28.45 11.09
N ALA A 63 5.66 -27.12 10.92
CA ALA A 63 4.73 -26.45 10.01
C ALA A 63 5.02 -26.83 8.54
N LEU A 64 6.29 -27.00 8.17
CA LEU A 64 6.68 -27.48 6.84
C LEU A 64 6.17 -28.87 6.53
N ASN A 65 6.09 -29.76 7.53
CA ASN A 65 5.55 -31.11 7.36
C ASN A 65 4.04 -31.13 7.08
N ALA A 66 3.36 -30.02 7.28
CA ALA A 66 1.95 -29.86 6.95
C ALA A 66 1.70 -29.60 5.47
N LEU A 67 2.73 -29.19 4.74
CA LEU A 67 2.68 -28.97 3.30
C LEU A 67 2.75 -30.31 2.54
N PRO A 68 2.17 -30.40 1.33
CA PRO A 68 2.43 -31.49 0.40
C PRO A 68 3.94 -31.71 0.19
N ALA A 69 4.34 -32.95 -0.06
CA ALA A 69 5.76 -33.32 -0.19
C ALA A 69 6.51 -32.47 -1.22
N GLU A 70 5.84 -32.08 -2.30
CA GLU A 70 6.37 -31.27 -3.37
C GLU A 70 6.75 -29.85 -2.90
N LEU A 71 6.12 -29.37 -1.84
CA LEU A 71 6.36 -28.03 -1.27
C LEU A 71 7.24 -28.07 -0.01
N GLN A 72 7.62 -29.24 0.49
CA GLN A 72 8.47 -29.37 1.67
C GLN A 72 9.95 -29.03 1.40
N GLY A 73 10.37 -28.97 0.14
CA GLY A 73 11.77 -28.81 -0.28
C GLY A 73 12.41 -27.45 0.01
N GLY A 74 11.75 -26.57 0.74
CA GLY A 74 12.28 -25.27 1.16
C GLY A 74 12.18 -24.19 0.07
N GLY A 75 11.94 -23.00 0.50
CA GLY A 75 11.81 -21.77 -0.31
C GLY A 75 11.06 -20.73 0.50
N GLY A 76 11.32 -19.44 0.25
CA GLY A 76 10.66 -18.35 0.97
C GLY A 76 9.15 -18.49 0.98
N ASP A 77 8.57 -18.75 -0.18
CA ASP A 77 7.13 -18.94 -0.39
C ASP A 77 6.56 -20.08 0.45
N ASN A 78 7.26 -21.23 0.46
CA ASN A 78 6.78 -22.41 1.16
C ASN A 78 6.79 -22.21 2.68
N ASN A 79 7.75 -21.45 3.20
CA ASN A 79 7.78 -21.06 4.61
C ASN A 79 6.61 -20.13 4.96
N ILE A 80 6.24 -19.20 4.07
CA ILE A 80 5.09 -18.34 4.24
C ILE A 80 3.80 -19.15 4.29
N LEU A 81 3.61 -20.09 3.37
CA LEU A 81 2.46 -20.99 3.34
C LEU A 81 2.38 -21.86 4.58
N ALA A 82 3.53 -22.44 5.02
CA ALA A 82 3.59 -23.26 6.22
C ALA A 82 3.14 -22.48 7.47
N VAL A 83 3.61 -21.24 7.63
CA VAL A 83 3.17 -20.33 8.72
C VAL A 83 1.67 -20.09 8.66
N ALA A 84 1.12 -19.78 7.48
CA ALA A 84 -0.31 -19.51 7.35
C ALA A 84 -1.18 -20.74 7.69
N LEU A 85 -0.78 -21.93 7.24
CA LEU A 85 -1.46 -23.19 7.59
C LEU A 85 -1.35 -23.51 9.08
N GLU A 86 -0.20 -23.23 9.71
CA GLU A 86 -0.03 -23.41 11.15
C GLU A 86 -0.96 -22.49 11.94
N GLN A 87 -1.08 -21.21 11.54
CA GLN A 87 -2.02 -20.29 12.15
C GLN A 87 -3.46 -20.79 12.05
N MET A 88 -3.85 -21.34 10.92
CA MET A 88 -5.17 -21.94 10.73
C MET A 88 -5.43 -23.14 11.65
N ARG A 89 -4.39 -23.95 11.93
CA ARG A 89 -4.48 -25.14 12.80
C ARG A 89 -4.47 -24.81 14.29
N CYS A 90 -3.65 -23.84 14.70
CA CYS A 90 -3.48 -23.47 16.12
C CYS A 90 -4.73 -22.78 16.71
N SER A 91 -5.64 -22.40 15.88
CA SER A 91 -6.85 -21.71 16.28
C SER A 91 -7.88 -22.57 16.99
N GLY A 92 -7.68 -23.83 17.25
CA GLY A 92 -8.40 -24.84 18.10
C GLY A 92 -9.79 -24.54 18.65
N LEU A 93 -10.33 -23.39 18.35
CA LEU A 93 -11.67 -22.94 18.71
C LEU A 93 -12.68 -23.50 17.70
N THR A 94 -13.90 -23.75 18.15
CA THR A 94 -15.04 -24.25 17.38
C THR A 94 -15.39 -23.42 16.13
N GLN A 95 -14.81 -22.25 16.00
CA GLN A 95 -14.71 -21.46 14.77
C GLN A 95 -13.21 -21.15 14.57
N ALA A 96 -12.57 -21.84 13.61
CA ALA A 96 -11.22 -21.47 13.20
C ALA A 96 -11.22 -20.00 12.76
N PRO A 97 -10.24 -19.17 13.21
CA PRO A 97 -10.13 -17.84 12.64
C PRO A 97 -9.89 -17.99 11.15
N GLU A 98 -10.58 -17.16 10.41
CA GLU A 98 -10.38 -17.05 8.98
C GLU A 98 -8.95 -16.51 8.74
N VAL A 99 -8.09 -17.36 8.19
CA VAL A 99 -6.73 -16.98 7.83
C VAL A 99 -6.73 -16.67 6.34
N VAL A 100 -6.42 -15.44 6.01
CA VAL A 100 -6.32 -14.97 4.63
C VAL A 100 -4.88 -14.59 4.35
N LEU A 101 -4.28 -15.19 3.32
CA LEU A 101 -2.97 -14.81 2.81
C LEU A 101 -3.11 -13.62 1.86
N ILE A 102 -2.48 -12.51 2.19
CA ILE A 102 -2.46 -11.33 1.31
C ILE A 102 -1.13 -11.30 0.56
N SER A 103 -1.16 -11.41 -0.76
CA SER A 103 0.05 -11.34 -1.60
C SER A 103 -0.24 -10.87 -3.01
N LYS A 104 0.67 -10.07 -3.57
CA LYS A 104 0.67 -9.72 -5.00
C LYS A 104 1.28 -10.81 -5.89
N ASP A 105 2.02 -11.74 -5.32
CA ASP A 105 2.59 -12.86 -6.07
C ASP A 105 1.49 -13.87 -6.45
N ILE A 106 1.23 -13.94 -7.75
CA ILE A 106 0.23 -14.85 -8.33
C ILE A 106 0.58 -16.29 -8.03
N ASN A 107 1.86 -16.68 -8.14
CA ASN A 107 2.29 -18.05 -7.91
C ASN A 107 2.10 -18.47 -6.45
N LEU A 108 2.37 -17.56 -5.52
CA LEU A 108 2.13 -17.79 -4.10
C LEU A 108 0.63 -17.97 -3.82
N ARG A 109 -0.24 -17.16 -4.44
CA ARG A 109 -1.70 -17.31 -4.31
C ARG A 109 -2.20 -18.63 -4.90
N ILE A 110 -1.68 -19.05 -6.05
CA ILE A 110 -2.03 -20.35 -6.66
C ILE A 110 -1.62 -21.50 -5.74
N LYS A 111 -0.41 -21.44 -5.16
CA LYS A 111 0.06 -22.45 -4.19
C LYS A 111 -0.81 -22.46 -2.93
N ALA A 112 -1.24 -21.30 -2.44
CA ALA A 112 -2.12 -21.17 -1.29
C ALA A 112 -3.47 -21.85 -1.55
N ASP A 113 -4.09 -21.57 -2.69
CA ASP A 113 -5.33 -22.20 -3.12
C ASP A 113 -5.20 -23.72 -3.21
N ALA A 114 -4.10 -24.21 -3.78
CA ALA A 114 -3.81 -25.65 -3.90
C ALA A 114 -3.69 -26.38 -2.54
N VAL A 115 -3.34 -25.67 -1.46
CA VAL A 115 -3.27 -26.23 -0.10
C VAL A 115 -4.50 -25.89 0.74
N GLY A 116 -5.54 -25.30 0.13
CA GLY A 116 -6.80 -24.96 0.80
C GLY A 116 -6.72 -23.72 1.70
N LEU A 117 -5.76 -22.84 1.45
CA LEU A 117 -5.63 -21.56 2.14
C LEU A 117 -6.23 -20.44 1.29
N GLN A 118 -7.14 -19.67 1.86
CA GLN A 118 -7.67 -18.47 1.19
C GLN A 118 -6.57 -17.45 0.94
N ALA A 119 -6.47 -16.97 -0.29
CA ALA A 119 -5.48 -15.98 -0.67
C ALA A 119 -6.10 -14.85 -1.51
N GLU A 120 -5.73 -13.63 -1.18
CA GLU A 120 -6.25 -12.44 -1.82
C GLU A 120 -5.13 -11.53 -2.33
N ASP A 121 -5.44 -10.74 -3.35
CA ASP A 121 -4.58 -9.64 -3.78
C ASP A 121 -4.81 -8.41 -2.90
N TYR A 122 -3.76 -7.62 -2.72
CA TYR A 122 -3.89 -6.32 -2.06
C TYR A 122 -4.45 -5.29 -3.05
N VAL A 123 -5.76 -5.08 -2.99
CA VAL A 123 -6.51 -4.28 -3.98
C VAL A 123 -6.31 -2.76 -3.78
N ASN A 124 -5.82 -2.30 -2.62
CA ASN A 124 -5.63 -0.87 -2.32
C ASN A 124 -4.49 -0.16 -3.08
N ASP A 125 -3.79 -0.86 -3.99
CA ASP A 125 -2.84 -0.21 -4.91
C ASP A 125 -3.50 0.36 -6.17
N ASN A 126 -4.76 0.10 -6.37
CA ASN A 126 -5.57 0.81 -7.34
C ASN A 126 -6.12 2.10 -6.70
N VAL A 127 -5.22 3.00 -6.28
CA VAL A 127 -5.55 4.40 -6.42
C VAL A 127 -5.73 4.57 -7.92
N SER A 128 -6.97 4.72 -8.36
CA SER A 128 -7.28 5.06 -9.74
C SER A 128 -6.40 6.25 -10.09
N ILE A 129 -5.78 6.25 -11.27
CA ILE A 129 -4.99 7.40 -11.71
C ILE A 129 -5.86 8.66 -11.63
N ASP A 130 -7.17 8.52 -11.73
CA ASP A 130 -8.18 9.57 -11.55
C ASP A 130 -8.32 10.04 -10.09
N ASP A 131 -7.95 9.19 -9.09
CA ASP A 131 -7.89 9.56 -7.66
C ASP A 131 -6.52 10.11 -7.23
N LEU A 132 -5.50 10.00 -8.08
CA LEU A 132 -4.25 10.71 -7.87
C LEU A 132 -4.51 12.18 -8.13
N TYR A 133 -4.42 12.98 -7.09
CA TYR A 133 -4.43 14.43 -7.19
C TYR A 133 -3.42 14.86 -8.26
N ALA A 134 -3.93 15.34 -9.39
CA ALA A 134 -3.12 15.64 -10.57
C ALA A 134 -2.11 16.78 -10.34
N GLY A 135 -2.16 17.43 -9.18
CA GLY A 135 -1.31 18.55 -8.84
C GLY A 135 -1.68 19.85 -9.57
N PHE A 136 -2.62 19.78 -10.50
CA PHE A 136 -3.20 20.93 -11.21
C PHE A 136 -4.68 20.71 -11.43
N ARG A 137 -5.41 21.79 -11.61
CA ARG A 137 -6.83 21.77 -11.92
C ARG A 137 -7.08 22.72 -13.08
N GLU A 138 -7.85 22.29 -14.04
CA GLU A 138 -8.29 23.13 -15.14
C GLU A 138 -9.62 23.79 -14.76
N LEU A 139 -9.64 25.10 -14.80
CA LEU A 139 -10.82 25.90 -14.51
C LEU A 139 -11.20 26.67 -15.76
N SER A 140 -12.46 26.57 -16.15
CA SER A 140 -13.00 27.36 -17.26
C SER A 140 -13.52 28.69 -16.71
N THR A 141 -13.02 29.80 -17.24
CA THR A 141 -13.45 31.15 -16.85
C THR A 141 -13.65 32.04 -18.06
N ASP A 142 -14.23 33.21 -17.88
CA ASP A 142 -14.44 34.18 -18.95
C ASP A 142 -13.16 34.92 -19.34
N ALA A 143 -13.18 35.54 -20.51
CA ALA A 143 -12.03 36.25 -21.06
C ALA A 143 -11.64 37.50 -20.25
N GLU A 144 -12.56 38.07 -19.48
CA GLU A 144 -12.33 39.27 -18.66
C GLU A 144 -11.55 38.89 -17.40
N THR A 145 -11.90 37.77 -16.80
CA THR A 145 -11.17 37.19 -15.65
C THR A 145 -9.75 36.78 -16.03
N ILE A 146 -9.55 36.20 -17.22
CA ILE A 146 -8.21 35.86 -17.74
C ILE A 146 -7.37 37.12 -17.97
N LYS A 147 -8.00 38.18 -18.49
CA LYS A 147 -7.32 39.49 -18.70
C LYS A 147 -6.90 40.13 -17.38
N THR A 148 -7.77 40.09 -16.37
CA THR A 148 -7.48 40.61 -15.02
C THR A 148 -6.31 39.85 -14.40
N LEU A 149 -6.29 38.49 -14.53
CA LEU A 149 -5.18 37.69 -14.04
C LEU A 149 -3.85 38.04 -14.74
N HIS A 150 -3.92 38.37 -16.04
CA HIS A 150 -2.73 38.76 -16.80
C HIS A 150 -2.22 40.16 -16.44
N ASP A 151 -3.15 41.11 -16.18
CA ASP A 151 -2.80 42.50 -15.93
C ASP A 151 -2.41 42.75 -14.45
N GLU A 152 -3.02 42.04 -13.51
CA GLU A 152 -2.81 42.21 -12.07
C GLU A 152 -1.94 41.12 -11.42
N GLU A 153 -1.58 40.06 -12.18
CA GLU A 153 -0.80 38.90 -11.72
C GLU A 153 -1.42 38.17 -10.49
N GLN A 154 -2.65 38.57 -10.12
CA GLN A 154 -3.40 38.07 -8.98
C GLN A 154 -4.88 37.99 -9.31
N LEU A 155 -5.54 36.95 -8.80
CA LEU A 155 -6.99 36.84 -8.91
C LEU A 155 -7.56 36.43 -7.55
N PRO A 156 -8.59 37.11 -7.04
CA PRO A 156 -9.26 36.63 -5.83
C PRO A 156 -9.91 35.27 -6.10
N LEU A 157 -9.75 34.36 -5.18
CA LEU A 157 -10.28 32.98 -5.29
C LEU A 157 -11.80 32.95 -5.55
N GLU A 158 -12.51 33.97 -5.08
CA GLU A 158 -13.96 34.14 -5.24
C GLU A 158 -14.38 34.49 -6.68
N ALA A 159 -13.44 34.99 -7.49
CA ALA A 159 -13.68 35.31 -8.91
C ALA A 159 -13.61 34.07 -9.83
N VAL A 160 -13.14 32.94 -9.30
CA VAL A 160 -13.05 31.66 -10.04
C VAL A 160 -14.15 30.75 -9.52
N ALA A 161 -15.24 30.63 -10.27
CA ALA A 161 -16.32 29.73 -9.93
C ALA A 161 -15.85 28.26 -10.11
N ASP A 162 -15.84 27.52 -9.02
CA ASP A 162 -15.66 26.06 -9.07
C ASP A 162 -17.03 25.39 -9.34
N PRO A 163 -17.23 24.77 -10.50
CA PRO A 163 -18.51 24.11 -10.83
C PRO A 163 -18.84 22.93 -9.92
N GLU A 164 -17.86 22.41 -9.18
CA GLU A 164 -18.05 21.26 -8.26
C GLU A 164 -18.15 21.65 -6.78
N GLY A 165 -18.07 22.94 -6.45
CA GLY A 165 -18.27 23.43 -5.08
C GLY A 165 -17.19 23.02 -4.07
N GLN A 166 -16.05 22.52 -4.52
CA GLN A 166 -14.93 22.20 -3.65
C GLN A 166 -14.09 23.45 -3.41
N HIS A 167 -13.90 23.82 -2.15
CA HIS A 167 -13.07 24.94 -1.77
C HIS A 167 -11.63 24.78 -2.27
N LEU A 168 -11.19 25.66 -3.17
CA LEU A 168 -9.79 25.79 -3.54
C LEU A 168 -9.02 26.29 -2.30
N GLN A 169 -8.16 25.44 -1.74
CA GLN A 169 -7.21 25.89 -0.73
C GLN A 169 -6.03 26.56 -1.42
N ALA A 170 -5.71 27.78 -1.02
CA ALA A 170 -4.55 28.50 -1.52
C ALA A 170 -3.25 27.79 -1.13
N LEU A 171 -2.78 26.92 -1.98
CA LEU A 171 -1.39 26.48 -1.99
C LEU A 171 -0.62 27.47 -2.86
N SER A 172 0.32 28.17 -2.25
CA SER A 172 1.09 29.27 -2.80
C SER A 172 2.08 28.84 -3.88
N LEU A 173 1.61 28.46 -5.06
CA LEU A 173 2.39 28.40 -6.29
C LEU A 173 1.46 28.42 -7.49
N ILE A 174 1.19 29.62 -7.98
CA ILE A 174 0.60 29.79 -9.30
C ILE A 174 1.75 29.69 -10.31
N HIS A 175 1.82 28.57 -11.01
CA HIS A 175 2.65 28.47 -12.20
C HIS A 175 1.76 28.80 -13.40
N ILE A 176 1.94 29.99 -13.97
CA ILE A 176 1.29 30.39 -15.22
C ILE A 176 2.09 29.75 -16.34
N SER A 177 1.60 28.67 -16.93
CA SER A 177 2.09 28.20 -18.21
C SER A 177 1.43 29.03 -19.32
N GLU A 178 2.25 29.55 -20.25
CA GLU A 178 1.76 30.30 -21.41
C GLU A 178 0.68 29.51 -22.16
N PRO A 179 -0.40 30.15 -22.60
CA PRO A 179 -1.44 29.48 -23.38
C PRO A 179 -0.82 28.97 -24.68
N THR A 180 -0.88 27.68 -24.91
CA THR A 180 -0.51 27.08 -26.18
C THR A 180 -1.42 27.66 -27.26
N ARG A 181 -0.85 28.44 -28.15
CA ARG A 181 -1.53 29.05 -29.29
C ARG A 181 -2.09 27.95 -30.17
N LEU A 182 -3.37 27.71 -30.12
CA LEU A 182 -4.05 26.86 -31.07
C LEU A 182 -3.97 27.55 -32.43
N GLU A 183 -3.21 26.98 -33.36
CA GLU A 183 -3.25 27.41 -34.76
C GLU A 183 -4.60 27.01 -35.38
N PRO A 184 -5.25 27.89 -36.12
CA PRO A 184 -6.49 27.53 -36.80
C PRO A 184 -6.20 26.51 -37.89
N ILE A 185 -6.92 25.40 -37.83
CA ILE A 185 -6.94 24.39 -38.89
C ILE A 185 -7.64 25.01 -40.09
N SER A 186 -6.91 25.13 -41.20
CA SER A 186 -7.40 25.53 -42.52
C SER A 186 -8.13 24.40 -43.18
#